data_c4963ba9d19b914f2dbf9e5ac8488163
#
_entry.id   c4963ba9d19b914f2dbf9e5ac8488163
#
_cell.length_a   1.000
_cell.length_b   1.000
_cell.length_c   1.000
_cell.angle_alpha   90.00
_cell.angle_beta   90.00
_cell.angle_gamma   90.00
#
_symmetry.space_group_name_H-M   'P 1'
#
loop_
_entity.id
_entity.type
_entity.pdbx_description
1 polymer ?
#
loop_
_entity_poly.entity_id
_entity_poly.type
_entity_poly.pdbx_seq_one_letter_code
_entity_poly.pdbx_strand_id
1 'polypeptide(L)'
;LGIKLENVTINDLGSCKKVRIDKEDTTIVGGSGQTSDVKARCEQIKTQIESTTSDYDKEKLQERLAKLSGGVAVINVGGSTEVEVKERKDRVDDALNATRAAVEEGIVPGGGTALLYSKKSLEGLKGANPDQNAGIDIVRKALEAPCRQISENAGVEGSIVIGKLSEQKDVNFGFDAQTESYTDLVKSGIIDPVKVVRTALENASSIAGLLLTTEAMVCLLYTSPS
;
A
#
# COMPACT_ATOMS: atom_id res chain seq x y z
N LEU A 1 5.09 -27.32 12.04
CA LEU A 1 5.03 -28.72 12.52
C LEU A 1 6.27 -29.11 13.35
N GLY A 2 7.33 -28.28 13.40
CA GLY A 2 8.50 -28.50 14.26
C GLY A 2 9.44 -29.62 13.82
N ILE A 3 9.22 -30.22 12.65
CA ILE A 3 10.10 -31.25 12.10
C ILE A 3 11.30 -30.55 11.47
N LYS A 4 12.52 -30.93 11.90
CA LYS A 4 13.75 -30.45 11.27
C LYS A 4 13.96 -31.17 9.94
N LEU A 5 14.44 -30.44 8.92
CA LEU A 5 14.67 -30.97 7.57
C LEU A 5 15.57 -32.23 7.56
N GLU A 6 16.52 -32.30 8.47
CA GLU A 6 17.44 -33.43 8.63
C GLU A 6 16.73 -34.75 9.03
N ASN A 7 15.54 -34.65 9.62
CA ASN A 7 14.77 -35.78 10.12
C ASN A 7 13.57 -36.13 9.24
N VAL A 8 13.39 -35.43 8.10
CA VAL A 8 12.27 -35.68 7.18
C VAL A 8 12.53 -36.93 6.36
N THR A 9 11.59 -37.87 6.39
CA THR A 9 11.59 -39.08 5.57
C THR A 9 10.58 -38.96 4.43
N ILE A 10 10.68 -39.80 3.42
CA ILE A 10 9.75 -39.81 2.30
C ILE A 10 8.29 -40.04 2.73
N ASN A 11 8.09 -40.70 3.87
CA ASN A 11 6.76 -40.95 4.43
C ASN A 11 6.14 -39.72 5.07
N ASP A 12 6.93 -38.72 5.42
CA ASP A 12 6.47 -37.44 5.97
C ASP A 12 6.04 -36.46 4.84
N LEU A 13 6.38 -36.79 3.59
CA LEU A 13 5.99 -36.03 2.43
C LEU A 13 4.58 -36.42 2.01
N GLY A 14 3.74 -35.40 1.81
CA GLY A 14 2.42 -35.60 1.24
C GLY A 14 2.48 -35.90 -0.26
N SER A 15 1.30 -36.09 -0.86
CA SER A 15 1.15 -36.26 -2.30
C SER A 15 0.24 -35.16 -2.88
N CYS A 16 0.46 -34.84 -4.15
CA CYS A 16 -0.33 -33.82 -4.86
C CYS A 16 -0.41 -34.14 -6.37
N LYS A 17 -1.34 -33.49 -7.07
CA LYS A 17 -1.50 -33.68 -8.52
C LYS A 17 -0.40 -33.03 -9.32
N LYS A 18 0.09 -31.85 -8.90
CA LYS A 18 1.10 -31.07 -9.59
C LYS A 18 1.85 -30.16 -8.63
N VAL A 19 3.16 -30.06 -8.80
CA VAL A 19 4.00 -29.04 -8.17
C VAL A 19 4.60 -28.18 -9.28
N ARG A 20 4.49 -26.88 -9.13
CA ARG A 20 5.18 -25.88 -9.93
C ARG A 20 6.19 -25.16 -9.05
N ILE A 21 7.44 -25.16 -9.46
CA ILE A 21 8.53 -24.51 -8.73
C ILE A 21 9.11 -23.46 -9.65
N ASP A 22 9.07 -22.21 -9.21
CA ASP A 22 9.70 -21.06 -9.84
C ASP A 22 10.83 -20.55 -8.92
N LYS A 23 11.56 -19.54 -9.35
CA LYS A 23 12.69 -18.97 -8.60
C LYS A 23 12.25 -18.41 -7.23
N GLU A 24 11.07 -17.86 -7.17
CA GLU A 24 10.52 -17.13 -6.02
C GLU A 24 9.44 -17.92 -5.26
N ASP A 25 8.73 -18.82 -5.97
CA ASP A 25 7.54 -19.49 -5.45
C ASP A 25 7.51 -20.99 -5.72
N THR A 26 6.90 -21.73 -4.78
CA THR A 26 6.52 -23.12 -4.97
C THR A 26 5.02 -23.28 -4.81
N THR A 27 4.33 -23.64 -5.88
CA THR A 27 2.87 -23.83 -5.89
C THR A 27 2.54 -25.31 -5.93
N ILE A 28 1.77 -25.77 -4.93
CA ILE A 28 1.27 -27.15 -4.83
C ILE A 28 -0.21 -27.16 -5.21
N VAL A 29 -0.55 -27.92 -6.25
CA VAL A 29 -1.92 -28.00 -6.76
C VAL A 29 -2.51 -29.38 -6.51
N GLY A 30 -3.71 -29.43 -5.91
CA GLY A 30 -4.44 -30.65 -5.66
C GLY A 30 -3.75 -31.58 -4.67
N GLY A 31 -3.38 -31.06 -3.50
CA GLY A 31 -2.85 -31.85 -2.39
C GLY A 31 -3.85 -32.93 -1.93
N SER A 32 -3.36 -34.09 -1.52
CA SER A 32 -4.17 -35.26 -1.12
C SER A 32 -4.53 -35.27 0.37
N GLY A 33 -4.21 -34.20 1.11
CA GLY A 33 -4.57 -34.06 2.55
C GLY A 33 -6.07 -33.93 2.77
N GLN A 34 -6.50 -34.26 3.98
CA GLN A 34 -7.92 -34.15 4.35
C GLN A 34 -8.31 -32.66 4.50
N THR A 35 -9.47 -32.31 3.96
CA THR A 35 -10.01 -30.94 4.06
C THR A 35 -10.26 -30.50 5.50
N SER A 36 -10.56 -31.45 6.41
CA SER A 36 -10.69 -31.19 7.84
C SER A 36 -9.42 -30.66 8.47
N ASP A 37 -8.27 -31.24 8.11
CA ASP A 37 -6.98 -30.88 8.67
C ASP A 37 -6.53 -29.50 8.17
N VAL A 38 -6.82 -29.18 6.90
CA VAL A 38 -6.58 -27.86 6.33
C VAL A 38 -7.43 -26.81 7.04
N LYS A 39 -8.72 -27.09 7.29
CA LYS A 39 -9.61 -26.20 8.05
C LYS A 39 -9.10 -25.98 9.48
N ALA A 40 -8.72 -27.06 10.18
CA ALA A 40 -8.16 -26.95 11.53
C ALA A 40 -6.89 -26.09 11.54
N ARG A 41 -6.05 -26.23 10.53
CA ARG A 41 -4.84 -25.39 10.39
C ARG A 41 -5.19 -23.92 10.13
N CYS A 42 -6.18 -23.64 9.32
CA CYS A 42 -6.67 -22.28 9.09
C CYS A 42 -7.17 -21.62 10.40
N GLU A 43 -7.90 -22.34 11.24
CA GLU A 43 -8.36 -21.84 12.55
C GLU A 43 -7.18 -21.56 13.51
N GLN A 44 -6.18 -22.44 13.54
CA GLN A 44 -4.95 -22.18 14.31
C GLN A 44 -4.25 -20.89 13.85
N ILE A 45 -4.16 -20.65 12.54
CA ILE A 45 -3.53 -19.43 12.01
C ILE A 45 -4.36 -18.19 12.36
N LYS A 46 -5.69 -18.25 12.32
CA LYS A 46 -6.55 -17.16 12.78
C LYS A 46 -6.29 -16.78 14.23
N THR A 47 -6.20 -17.76 15.12
CA THR A 47 -5.87 -17.55 16.53
C THR A 47 -4.48 -16.89 16.69
N GLN A 48 -3.51 -17.29 15.87
CA GLN A 48 -2.19 -16.67 15.88
C GLN A 48 -2.22 -15.21 15.41
N ILE A 49 -3.04 -14.87 14.39
CA ILE A 49 -3.24 -13.50 13.92
C ILE A 49 -3.82 -12.61 15.02
N GLU A 50 -4.75 -13.13 15.82
CA GLU A 50 -5.37 -12.40 16.93
C GLU A 50 -4.40 -12.19 18.11
N SER A 51 -3.48 -13.12 18.33
CA SER A 51 -2.54 -13.10 19.45
C SER A 51 -1.22 -12.39 19.17
N THR A 52 -0.85 -12.18 17.89
CA THR A 52 0.41 -11.52 17.54
C THR A 52 0.32 -10.02 17.70
N THR A 53 1.38 -9.42 18.23
CA THR A 53 1.55 -7.97 18.39
C THR A 53 2.41 -7.34 17.29
N SER A 54 3.03 -8.15 16.43
CA SER A 54 3.88 -7.73 15.33
C SER A 54 3.05 -7.58 14.06
N ASP A 55 3.01 -6.37 13.49
CA ASP A 55 2.30 -6.11 12.23
C ASP A 55 2.87 -6.92 11.06
N TYR A 56 4.19 -7.10 11.03
CA TYR A 56 4.86 -7.93 10.03
C TYR A 56 4.43 -9.41 10.12
N ASP A 57 4.42 -9.98 11.32
CA ASP A 57 4.00 -11.37 11.53
C ASP A 57 2.51 -11.55 11.20
N LYS A 58 1.70 -10.57 11.56
CA LYS A 58 0.27 -10.54 11.23
C LYS A 58 0.04 -10.58 9.73
N GLU A 59 0.76 -9.77 8.96
CA GLU A 59 0.69 -9.77 7.49
C GLU A 59 1.08 -11.13 6.91
N LYS A 60 2.18 -11.72 7.38
CA LYS A 60 2.65 -13.04 6.92
C LYS A 60 1.69 -14.19 7.27
N LEU A 61 1.07 -14.11 8.41
CA LEU A 61 0.03 -15.07 8.81
C LEU A 61 -1.25 -14.92 7.97
N GLN A 62 -1.65 -13.68 7.64
CA GLN A 62 -2.79 -13.42 6.75
C GLN A 62 -2.54 -13.94 5.34
N GLU A 63 -1.35 -13.72 4.77
CA GLU A 63 -0.95 -14.31 3.48
C GLU A 63 -1.06 -15.84 3.51
N ARG A 64 -0.53 -16.47 4.56
CA ARG A 64 -0.57 -17.93 4.73
C ARG A 64 -2.01 -18.44 4.81
N LEU A 65 -2.85 -17.76 5.59
CA LEU A 65 -4.27 -18.09 5.70
C LEU A 65 -4.99 -18.02 4.36
N ALA A 66 -4.75 -16.94 3.60
CA ALA A 66 -5.35 -16.75 2.28
C ALA A 66 -4.96 -17.88 1.31
N LYS A 67 -3.70 -18.26 1.27
CA LYS A 67 -3.20 -19.36 0.42
C LYS A 67 -3.78 -20.71 0.79
N LEU A 68 -4.03 -20.98 2.07
CA LEU A 68 -4.60 -22.24 2.54
C LEU A 68 -6.13 -22.31 2.36
N SER A 69 -6.83 -21.20 2.60
CA SER A 69 -8.30 -21.17 2.60
C SER A 69 -8.91 -20.90 1.23
N GLY A 70 -8.28 -20.03 0.43
CA GLY A 70 -8.82 -19.54 -0.83
C GLY A 70 -8.17 -20.13 -2.09
N GLY A 71 -7.08 -20.87 -1.93
CA GLY A 71 -6.27 -21.34 -3.05
C GLY A 71 -5.37 -20.25 -3.63
N VAL A 72 -4.77 -20.54 -4.78
CA VAL A 72 -3.84 -19.64 -5.48
C VAL A 72 -4.40 -19.34 -6.87
N ALA A 73 -4.64 -18.06 -7.15
CA ALA A 73 -4.93 -17.58 -8.48
C ALA A 73 -3.62 -17.21 -9.20
N VAL A 74 -3.49 -17.61 -10.46
CA VAL A 74 -2.33 -17.27 -11.28
C VAL A 74 -2.77 -16.35 -12.41
N ILE A 75 -2.22 -15.14 -12.43
CA ILE A 75 -2.44 -14.17 -13.50
C ILE A 75 -1.24 -14.26 -14.45
N ASN A 76 -1.49 -14.74 -15.68
CA ASN A 76 -0.46 -14.79 -16.70
C ASN A 76 -0.40 -13.44 -17.43
N VAL A 77 0.76 -12.81 -17.38
CA VAL A 77 1.02 -11.53 -18.04
C VAL A 77 1.87 -11.77 -19.28
N GLY A 78 1.48 -11.21 -20.41
CA GLY A 78 2.20 -11.30 -21.68
C GLY A 78 2.43 -9.92 -22.31
N GLY A 79 3.34 -9.86 -23.26
CA GLY A 79 3.68 -8.67 -24.03
C GLY A 79 4.56 -9.01 -25.23
N SER A 80 4.79 -8.03 -26.11
CA SER A 80 5.60 -8.20 -27.31
C SER A 80 7.11 -8.18 -27.02
N THR A 81 7.51 -7.57 -25.91
CA THR A 81 8.91 -7.44 -25.47
C THR A 81 9.04 -7.78 -23.99
N GLU A 82 10.24 -8.16 -23.56
CA GLU A 82 10.52 -8.43 -22.15
C GLU A 82 10.29 -7.20 -21.25
N VAL A 83 10.61 -6.01 -21.74
CA VAL A 83 10.39 -4.76 -21.03
C VAL A 83 8.90 -4.52 -20.82
N GLU A 84 8.07 -4.74 -21.84
CA GLU A 84 6.61 -4.61 -21.75
C GLU A 84 6.00 -5.62 -20.79
N VAL A 85 6.47 -6.87 -20.81
CA VAL A 85 6.02 -7.90 -19.87
C VAL A 85 6.36 -7.52 -18.44
N LYS A 86 7.56 -7.01 -18.19
CA LYS A 86 7.99 -6.56 -16.86
C LYS A 86 7.14 -5.38 -16.38
N GLU A 87 6.94 -4.37 -17.20
CA GLU A 87 6.11 -3.21 -16.87
C GLU A 87 4.67 -3.62 -16.53
N ARG A 88 4.07 -4.51 -17.32
CA ARG A 88 2.73 -5.02 -17.05
C ARG A 88 2.67 -5.84 -15.76
N LYS A 89 3.69 -6.64 -15.48
CA LYS A 89 3.79 -7.40 -14.24
C LYS A 89 3.85 -6.43 -13.04
N ASP A 90 4.73 -5.46 -13.08
CA ASP A 90 4.90 -4.47 -12.00
C ASP A 90 3.60 -3.71 -11.75
N ARG A 91 2.84 -3.36 -12.81
CA ARG A 91 1.52 -2.72 -12.70
C ARG A 91 0.46 -3.63 -12.06
N VAL A 92 0.48 -4.93 -12.36
CA VAL A 92 -0.42 -5.91 -11.73
C VAL A 92 -0.07 -6.11 -10.26
N ASP A 93 1.22 -6.19 -9.93
CA ASP A 93 1.70 -6.32 -8.54
C ASP A 93 1.33 -5.09 -7.71
N ASP A 94 1.47 -3.89 -8.27
CA ASP A 94 1.05 -2.63 -7.63
C ASP A 94 -0.47 -2.61 -7.38
N ALA A 95 -1.27 -2.94 -8.38
CA ALA A 95 -2.73 -3.04 -8.23
C ALA A 95 -3.16 -4.06 -7.17
N LEU A 96 -2.45 -5.20 -7.08
CA LEU A 96 -2.70 -6.21 -6.06
C LEU A 96 -2.42 -5.69 -4.65
N ASN A 97 -1.28 -5.01 -4.47
CA ASN A 97 -0.90 -4.43 -3.18
C ASN A 97 -1.86 -3.32 -2.76
N ALA A 98 -2.25 -2.44 -3.69
CA ALA A 98 -3.25 -1.40 -3.46
C ALA A 98 -4.62 -2.00 -3.05
N THR A 99 -5.04 -3.07 -3.73
CA THR A 99 -6.29 -3.77 -3.40
C THR A 99 -6.25 -4.39 -2.00
N ARG A 100 -5.14 -5.02 -1.61
CA ARG A 100 -4.96 -5.56 -0.26
C ARG A 100 -5.05 -4.47 0.80
N ALA A 101 -4.33 -3.38 0.60
CA ALA A 101 -4.36 -2.22 1.49
C ALA A 101 -5.78 -1.63 1.63
N ALA A 102 -6.53 -1.57 0.52
CA ALA A 102 -7.91 -1.09 0.51
C ALA A 102 -8.88 -2.03 1.27
N VAL A 103 -8.66 -3.35 1.19
CA VAL A 103 -9.46 -4.33 1.98
C VAL A 103 -9.18 -4.20 3.48
N GLU A 104 -7.95 -3.86 3.87
CA GLU A 104 -7.57 -3.75 5.28
C GLU A 104 -8.12 -2.50 5.97
N GLU A 105 -7.99 -1.33 5.36
CA GLU A 105 -8.31 -0.04 5.99
C GLU A 105 -9.37 0.78 5.23
N GLY A 106 -9.88 0.27 4.10
CA GLY A 106 -10.84 0.99 3.28
C GLY A 106 -10.19 1.92 2.26
N ILE A 107 -11.03 2.76 1.66
CA ILE A 107 -10.66 3.67 0.57
C ILE A 107 -11.01 5.12 0.91
N VAL A 108 -10.31 6.04 0.26
CA VAL A 108 -10.58 7.49 0.27
C VAL A 108 -10.59 8.02 -1.17
N PRO A 109 -11.11 9.23 -1.43
CA PRO A 109 -10.96 9.89 -2.72
C PRO A 109 -9.49 10.04 -3.09
N GLY A 110 -9.15 9.68 -4.33
CA GLY A 110 -7.80 9.75 -4.86
C GLY A 110 -7.36 11.16 -5.27
N GLY A 111 -6.32 11.22 -6.10
CA GLY A 111 -5.83 12.49 -6.64
C GLY A 111 -5.24 13.45 -5.60
N GLY A 112 -4.80 12.95 -4.45
CA GLY A 112 -4.33 13.78 -3.34
C GLY A 112 -5.43 14.53 -2.59
N THR A 113 -6.69 14.34 -2.97
CA THR A 113 -7.85 15.08 -2.43
C THR A 113 -8.10 14.75 -0.97
N ALA A 114 -7.92 13.50 -0.55
CA ALA A 114 -8.08 13.10 0.85
C ALA A 114 -7.14 13.88 1.79
N LEU A 115 -5.88 14.04 1.42
CA LEU A 115 -4.91 14.83 2.19
C LEU A 115 -5.27 16.33 2.20
N LEU A 116 -5.71 16.88 1.07
CA LEU A 116 -6.15 18.26 0.98
C LEU A 116 -7.32 18.53 1.95
N TYR A 117 -8.33 17.67 1.99
CA TYR A 117 -9.47 17.85 2.89
C TYR A 117 -9.12 17.57 4.36
N SER A 118 -8.11 16.75 4.64
CA SER A 118 -7.63 16.52 6.01
C SER A 118 -7.06 17.77 6.68
N LYS A 119 -6.71 18.82 5.92
CA LYS A 119 -6.32 20.14 6.45
C LYS A 119 -7.34 20.70 7.43
N LYS A 120 -8.64 20.42 7.22
CA LYS A 120 -9.70 20.88 8.12
C LYS A 120 -9.52 20.38 9.56
N SER A 121 -8.90 19.20 9.75
CA SER A 121 -8.62 18.67 11.10
C SER A 121 -7.55 19.49 11.85
N LEU A 122 -6.76 20.28 11.13
CA LEU A 122 -5.75 21.16 11.70
C LEU A 122 -6.28 22.58 12.00
N GLU A 123 -7.53 22.87 11.65
CA GLU A 123 -8.16 24.15 11.95
C GLU A 123 -8.38 24.29 13.46
N GLY A 124 -7.89 25.39 14.02
CA GLY A 124 -7.97 25.63 15.47
C GLY A 124 -6.92 24.90 16.32
N LEU A 125 -6.12 24.01 15.72
CA LEU A 125 -5.00 23.39 16.44
C LEU A 125 -3.95 24.46 16.75
N LYS A 126 -3.56 24.54 18.04
CA LYS A 126 -2.56 25.48 18.53
C LYS A 126 -1.45 24.72 19.25
N GLY A 127 -0.22 25.01 18.90
CA GLY A 127 0.96 24.57 19.64
C GLY A 127 1.17 25.36 20.93
N ALA A 128 1.97 24.84 21.82
CA ALA A 128 2.29 25.50 23.10
C ALA A 128 3.20 26.73 22.94
N ASN A 129 3.85 26.88 21.78
CA ASN A 129 4.77 27.98 21.48
C ASN A 129 4.74 28.33 19.98
N PRO A 130 5.39 29.45 19.55
CA PRO A 130 5.43 29.86 18.16
C PRO A 130 6.06 28.81 17.21
N ASP A 131 7.08 28.09 17.66
CA ASP A 131 7.79 27.10 16.83
C ASP A 131 6.89 25.91 16.52
N GLN A 132 6.11 25.43 17.48
CA GLN A 132 5.11 24.39 17.26
C GLN A 132 4.00 24.86 16.30
N ASN A 133 3.59 26.12 16.38
CA ASN A 133 2.63 26.69 15.43
C ASN A 133 3.22 26.73 14.00
N ALA A 134 4.50 27.08 13.86
CA ALA A 134 5.19 27.02 12.57
C ALA A 134 5.22 25.58 12.00
N GLY A 135 5.46 24.59 12.86
CA GLY A 135 5.39 23.17 12.47
C GLY A 135 4.00 22.75 11.97
N ILE A 136 2.94 23.17 12.67
CA ILE A 136 1.55 22.91 12.22
C ILE A 136 1.29 23.56 10.87
N ASP A 137 1.77 24.79 10.63
CA ASP A 137 1.61 25.48 9.35
C ASP A 137 2.41 24.82 8.21
N ILE A 138 3.59 24.26 8.50
CA ILE A 138 4.37 23.47 7.52
C ILE A 138 3.56 22.24 7.11
N VAL A 139 3.03 21.46 8.04
CA VAL A 139 2.21 20.28 7.74
C VAL A 139 0.97 20.68 6.94
N ARG A 140 0.27 21.76 7.34
CA ARG A 140 -0.92 22.28 6.65
C ARG A 140 -0.63 22.59 5.17
N LYS A 141 0.53 23.16 4.87
CA LYS A 141 0.96 23.44 3.48
C LYS A 141 1.37 22.16 2.76
N ALA A 142 2.07 21.25 3.44
CA ALA A 142 2.51 19.99 2.85
C ALA A 142 1.34 19.10 2.39
N LEU A 143 0.22 19.12 3.08
CA LEU A 143 -0.99 18.37 2.72
C LEU A 143 -1.61 18.79 1.38
N GLU A 144 -1.27 19.96 0.84
CA GLU A 144 -1.68 20.40 -0.50
C GLU A 144 -0.80 19.82 -1.61
N ALA A 145 0.44 19.46 -1.30
CA ALA A 145 1.45 19.14 -2.30
C ALA A 145 1.07 17.98 -3.23
N PRO A 146 0.50 16.86 -2.76
CA PRO A 146 0.12 15.77 -3.66
C PRO A 146 -0.94 16.16 -4.69
N CYS A 147 -2.00 16.84 -4.26
CA CYS A 147 -3.05 17.30 -5.17
C CYS A 147 -2.52 18.34 -6.16
N ARG A 148 -1.68 19.28 -5.70
CA ARG A 148 -1.01 20.27 -6.54
C ARG A 148 -0.15 19.60 -7.61
N GLN A 149 0.72 18.69 -7.22
CA GLN A 149 1.65 18.03 -8.16
C GLN A 149 0.91 17.19 -9.20
N ILE A 150 -0.15 16.49 -8.82
CA ILE A 150 -0.98 15.72 -9.77
C ILE A 150 -1.60 16.65 -10.81
N SER A 151 -2.13 17.81 -10.38
CA SER A 151 -2.71 18.81 -11.28
C SER A 151 -1.66 19.41 -12.24
N GLU A 152 -0.49 19.75 -11.73
CA GLU A 152 0.63 20.27 -12.51
C GLU A 152 1.16 19.24 -13.52
N ASN A 153 1.23 17.98 -13.15
CA ASN A 153 1.61 16.89 -14.05
C ASN A 153 0.60 16.69 -15.19
N ALA A 154 -0.66 17.05 -14.97
CA ALA A 154 -1.70 17.08 -16.00
C ALA A 154 -1.69 18.38 -16.85
N GLY A 155 -0.77 19.31 -16.57
CA GLY A 155 -0.68 20.58 -17.29
C GLY A 155 -1.63 21.67 -16.77
N VAL A 156 -2.29 21.45 -15.64
CA VAL A 156 -3.24 22.39 -15.02
C VAL A 156 -2.59 23.09 -13.83
N GLU A 157 -2.83 24.39 -13.69
CA GLU A 157 -2.31 25.17 -12.56
C GLU A 157 -2.85 24.65 -11.22
N GLY A 158 -1.98 24.05 -10.41
CA GLY A 158 -2.35 23.38 -9.16
C GLY A 158 -2.98 24.32 -8.13
N SER A 159 -2.61 25.59 -8.12
CA SER A 159 -3.17 26.61 -7.21
C SER A 159 -4.66 26.84 -7.48
N ILE A 160 -5.08 26.83 -8.74
CA ILE A 160 -6.49 26.99 -9.13
C ILE A 160 -7.31 25.77 -8.66
N VAL A 161 -6.78 24.57 -8.88
CA VAL A 161 -7.45 23.33 -8.46
C VAL A 161 -7.63 23.29 -6.95
N ILE A 162 -6.56 23.57 -6.18
CA ILE A 162 -6.61 23.60 -4.71
C ILE A 162 -7.61 24.66 -4.20
N GLY A 163 -7.59 25.86 -4.78
CA GLY A 163 -8.52 26.93 -4.42
C GLY A 163 -9.97 26.47 -4.57
N LYS A 164 -10.30 25.90 -5.74
CA LYS A 164 -11.65 25.42 -6.04
C LYS A 164 -12.10 24.26 -5.14
N LEU A 165 -11.20 23.33 -4.82
CA LEU A 165 -11.51 22.21 -3.93
C LEU A 165 -11.64 22.67 -2.48
N SER A 166 -10.86 23.64 -2.03
CA SER A 166 -10.91 24.15 -0.66
C SER A 166 -12.26 24.80 -0.30
N GLU A 167 -13.01 25.29 -1.28
CA GLU A 167 -14.35 25.86 -1.11
C GLU A 167 -15.44 24.80 -0.99
N GLN A 168 -15.13 23.54 -1.31
CA GLN A 168 -16.12 22.45 -1.34
C GLN A 168 -16.37 21.87 0.07
N LYS A 169 -17.60 21.43 0.27
CA LYS A 169 -18.01 20.72 1.50
C LYS A 169 -18.04 19.20 1.30
N ASP A 170 -18.26 18.76 0.07
CA ASP A 170 -18.29 17.33 -0.26
C ASP A 170 -16.87 16.78 -0.34
N VAL A 171 -16.56 15.85 0.54
CA VAL A 171 -15.24 15.22 0.64
C VAL A 171 -14.92 14.29 -0.54
N ASN A 172 -15.93 13.86 -1.31
CA ASN A 172 -15.75 13.01 -2.47
C ASN A 172 -15.51 13.81 -3.76
N PHE A 173 -15.79 15.14 -3.73
CA PHE A 173 -15.59 16.00 -4.87
C PHE A 173 -14.11 16.28 -5.07
N GLY A 174 -13.61 16.10 -6.29
CA GLY A 174 -12.21 16.31 -6.60
C GLY A 174 -11.96 16.59 -8.08
N PHE A 175 -10.69 16.70 -8.44
CA PHE A 175 -10.24 16.97 -9.79
C PHE A 175 -9.78 15.65 -10.45
N ASP A 176 -10.42 15.30 -11.56
CA ASP A 176 -10.00 14.21 -12.44
C ASP A 176 -8.97 14.74 -13.44
N ALA A 177 -7.70 14.39 -13.23
CA ALA A 177 -6.59 14.85 -14.04
C ALA A 177 -6.60 14.25 -15.47
N GLN A 178 -7.31 13.14 -15.70
CA GLN A 178 -7.39 12.52 -17.03
C GLN A 178 -8.34 13.28 -17.95
N THR A 179 -9.45 13.75 -17.40
CA THR A 179 -10.50 14.47 -18.16
C THR A 179 -10.48 15.97 -17.93
N GLU A 180 -9.57 16.47 -17.08
CA GLU A 180 -9.46 17.86 -16.62
C GLU A 180 -10.79 18.41 -16.08
N SER A 181 -11.57 17.55 -15.45
CA SER A 181 -12.91 17.89 -14.96
C SER A 181 -13.05 17.69 -13.46
N TYR A 182 -14.04 18.33 -12.86
CA TYR A 182 -14.37 18.18 -11.44
C TYR A 182 -15.56 17.24 -11.27
N THR A 183 -15.39 16.20 -10.47
CA THR A 183 -16.39 15.14 -10.30
C THR A 183 -16.35 14.52 -8.91
N ASP A 184 -17.34 13.66 -8.61
CA ASP A 184 -17.29 12.75 -7.47
C ASP A 184 -16.27 11.63 -7.78
N LEU A 185 -15.09 11.71 -7.14
CA LEU A 185 -13.97 10.81 -7.41
C LEU A 185 -14.28 9.36 -7.06
N VAL A 186 -15.04 9.15 -5.97
CA VAL A 186 -15.39 7.78 -5.55
C VAL A 186 -16.30 7.12 -6.57
N LYS A 187 -17.31 7.83 -7.08
CA LYS A 187 -18.19 7.32 -8.15
C LYS A 187 -17.46 7.12 -9.48
N SER A 188 -16.48 7.95 -9.74
CA SER A 188 -15.64 7.84 -10.94
C SER A 188 -14.55 6.76 -10.85
N GLY A 189 -14.41 6.09 -9.68
CA GLY A 189 -13.41 5.05 -9.46
C GLY A 189 -11.99 5.60 -9.22
N ILE A 190 -11.86 6.90 -8.95
CA ILE A 190 -10.58 7.54 -8.62
C ILE A 190 -10.43 7.50 -7.09
N ILE A 191 -9.83 6.42 -6.62
CA ILE A 191 -9.75 6.08 -5.20
C ILE A 191 -8.33 5.69 -4.82
N ASP A 192 -7.97 5.97 -3.56
CA ASP A 192 -6.71 5.54 -2.95
C ASP A 192 -6.98 4.68 -1.70
N PRO A 193 -6.13 3.69 -1.40
CA PRO A 193 -6.21 2.97 -0.13
C PRO A 193 -5.85 3.87 1.05
N VAL A 194 -6.65 3.87 2.11
CA VAL A 194 -6.39 4.65 3.34
C VAL A 194 -5.01 4.34 3.91
N LYS A 195 -4.66 3.06 4.01
CA LYS A 195 -3.37 2.60 4.53
C LYS A 195 -2.18 3.24 3.80
N VAL A 196 -2.25 3.34 2.47
CA VAL A 196 -1.18 3.94 1.65
C VAL A 196 -1.04 5.43 1.95
N VAL A 197 -2.15 6.17 1.94
CA VAL A 197 -2.16 7.62 2.17
C VAL A 197 -1.69 7.96 3.60
N ARG A 198 -2.17 7.23 4.59
CA ARG A 198 -1.77 7.39 6.00
C ARG A 198 -0.29 7.10 6.21
N THR A 199 0.19 5.94 5.73
CA THR A 199 1.59 5.52 5.88
C THR A 199 2.54 6.47 5.17
N ALA A 200 2.16 6.99 3.99
CA ALA A 200 2.95 7.98 3.27
C ALA A 200 3.14 9.26 4.10
N LEU A 201 2.08 9.75 4.75
CA LEU A 201 2.15 10.93 5.60
C LEU A 201 3.00 10.68 6.86
N GLU A 202 2.81 9.54 7.52
CA GLU A 202 3.57 9.14 8.71
C GLU A 202 5.08 9.03 8.40
N ASN A 203 5.43 8.35 7.32
CA ASN A 203 6.82 8.19 6.90
C ASN A 203 7.45 9.52 6.48
N ALA A 204 6.73 10.36 5.74
CA ALA A 204 7.20 11.68 5.36
C ALA A 204 7.47 12.56 6.58
N SER A 205 6.57 12.56 7.57
CA SER A 205 6.73 13.29 8.81
C SER A 205 7.91 12.78 9.64
N SER A 206 8.10 11.46 9.70
CA SER A 206 9.23 10.85 10.41
C SER A 206 10.57 11.26 9.80
N ILE A 207 10.73 11.16 8.49
CA ILE A 207 11.96 11.53 7.78
C ILE A 207 12.21 13.04 7.87
N ALA A 208 11.19 13.86 7.69
CA ALA A 208 11.32 15.32 7.83
C ALA A 208 11.76 15.70 9.26
N GLY A 209 11.21 15.07 10.30
CA GLY A 209 11.61 15.27 11.68
C GLY A 209 13.07 14.89 11.93
N LEU A 210 13.53 13.78 11.36
CA LEU A 210 14.95 13.39 11.44
C LEU A 210 15.86 14.42 10.75
N LEU A 211 15.50 14.87 9.54
CA LEU A 211 16.29 15.88 8.80
C LEU A 211 16.39 17.20 9.56
N LEU A 212 15.30 17.65 10.18
CA LEU A 212 15.26 18.89 10.96
C LEU A 212 16.13 18.83 12.23
N THR A 213 16.35 17.64 12.78
CA THR A 213 17.17 17.43 13.99
C THR A 213 18.61 17.05 13.67
N THR A 214 19.00 16.94 12.41
CA THR A 214 20.31 16.52 11.94
C THR A 214 21.15 17.73 11.54
N GLU A 215 22.40 17.83 12.05
CA GLU A 215 23.33 18.90 11.66
C GLU A 215 24.02 18.64 10.32
N ALA A 216 24.24 17.35 9.98
CA ALA A 216 24.92 16.97 8.74
C ALA A 216 24.38 15.64 8.21
N MET A 217 24.31 15.53 6.88
CA MET A 217 23.99 14.29 6.17
C MET A 217 25.22 13.82 5.39
N VAL A 218 25.64 12.56 5.64
CA VAL A 218 26.71 11.90 4.89
C VAL A 218 26.08 11.06 3.80
N CYS A 219 26.31 11.45 2.54
CA CYS A 219 25.82 10.71 1.38
C CYS A 219 27.01 10.03 0.66
N LEU A 220 26.91 8.72 0.45
CA LEU A 220 27.82 7.98 -0.40
C LEU A 220 27.33 8.06 -1.85
N LEU A 221 28.02 8.84 -2.67
CA LEU A 221 27.77 8.87 -4.11
C LEU A 221 28.50 7.67 -4.75
N TYR A 222 27.75 6.66 -5.13
CA TYR A 222 28.26 5.61 -5.99
C TYR A 222 28.27 6.14 -7.43
N THR A 223 29.44 6.54 -7.91
CA THR A 223 29.64 6.73 -9.35
C THR A 223 29.69 5.34 -9.98
N SER A 224 28.72 5.03 -10.87
CA SER A 224 28.85 3.83 -11.72
C SER A 224 30.17 3.93 -12.49
N PRO A 225 31.00 2.87 -12.53
CA PRO A 225 32.12 2.88 -13.43
C PRO A 225 31.61 3.01 -14.87
N SER A 226 32.12 4.00 -15.59
CA SER A 226 31.88 4.28 -17.01
C SER A 226 32.38 3.14 -17.88
#